data_eab33be7bc44066c04727f02c24ad15e
#
_entry.id   eab33be7bc44066c04727f02c24ad15e
#
_cell.length_a   1.000
_cell.length_b   1.000
_cell.length_c   1.000
_cell.angle_alpha   90.00
_cell.angle_beta   90.00
_cell.angle_gamma   90.00
#
_symmetry.space_group_name_H-M   'P 1'
#
loop_
_entity.id
_entity.type
_entity.pdbx_description
1 polymer ?
#
loop_
_entity_poly.entity_id
_entity_poly.type
_entity_poly.pdbx_seq_one_letter_code
_entity_poly.pdbx_strand_id
1 'polypeptide(L)'
;MTQVAVVNVQPTKNFMEVAFNLIQYKEVKQGNIGLDKLYELVGCDSKMIERVTLGELPNGNYLDLIIDEEGTFGQWNRGIHIKNANNDKITVLGNCVFVQSTIEGDWIGWNSEEKMADAIRPYTYKIKFFELAEKEA
;
A
#
# COMPACT_ATOMS: atom_id res chain seq x y z
N MET A 1 -13.98 -13.91 4.83
CA MET A 1 -13.12 -13.26 3.84
C MET A 1 -12.27 -12.20 4.52
N THR A 2 -11.08 -12.00 4.03
CA THR A 2 -10.12 -11.04 4.59
C THR A 2 -10.08 -9.81 3.69
N GLN A 3 -9.94 -8.62 4.29
CA GLN A 3 -9.88 -7.34 3.57
C GLN A 3 -8.47 -6.77 3.62
N VAL A 4 -8.03 -6.18 2.52
CA VAL A 4 -6.82 -5.35 2.47
C VAL A 4 -7.14 -4.04 1.75
N ALA A 5 -6.31 -3.03 1.97
CA ALA A 5 -6.45 -1.74 1.30
C ALA A 5 -5.30 -1.54 0.32
N VAL A 6 -5.64 -1.29 -0.93
CA VAL A 6 -4.67 -1.04 -2.01
C VAL A 6 -4.71 0.44 -2.37
N VAL A 7 -3.55 1.07 -2.36
CA VAL A 7 -3.37 2.42 -2.90
C VAL A 7 -3.01 2.26 -4.38
N ASN A 8 -3.94 2.62 -5.25
CA ASN A 8 -3.78 2.44 -6.70
C ASN A 8 -3.50 3.78 -7.37
N VAL A 9 -2.27 3.94 -7.85
CA VAL A 9 -1.81 5.17 -8.53
C VAL A 9 -1.57 4.94 -10.02
N GLN A 10 -2.19 3.92 -10.61
CA GLN A 10 -2.00 3.61 -12.02
C GLN A 10 -2.26 4.82 -12.91
N PRO A 11 -1.52 4.96 -14.01
CA PRO A 11 -1.73 6.06 -14.94
C PRO A 11 -3.15 6.03 -15.49
N THR A 12 -3.84 7.16 -15.36
CA THR A 12 -5.15 7.38 -15.96
C THR A 12 -5.08 8.67 -16.76
N LYS A 13 -6.08 8.90 -17.63
CA LYS A 13 -6.14 10.15 -18.40
C LYS A 13 -6.38 11.37 -17.51
N ASN A 14 -6.95 11.16 -16.32
CA ASN A 14 -7.31 12.23 -15.43
C ASN A 14 -6.73 11.97 -14.04
N PHE A 15 -5.70 12.75 -13.70
CA PHE A 15 -5.03 12.65 -12.40
C PHE A 15 -5.98 12.86 -11.21
N MET A 16 -6.98 13.74 -11.37
CA MET A 16 -7.95 14.00 -10.31
C MET A 16 -8.83 12.78 -10.01
N GLU A 17 -9.14 11.98 -11.02
CA GLU A 17 -9.89 10.73 -10.82
C GLU A 17 -9.09 9.73 -9.99
N VAL A 18 -7.79 9.65 -10.21
CA VAL A 18 -6.90 8.81 -9.40
C VAL A 18 -6.96 9.23 -7.94
N ALA A 19 -6.92 10.54 -7.68
CA ALA A 19 -6.94 11.05 -6.32
C ALA A 19 -8.22 10.67 -5.57
N PHE A 20 -9.37 10.62 -6.25
CA PHE A 20 -10.64 10.23 -5.64
C PHE A 20 -10.73 8.73 -5.35
N ASN A 21 -10.05 7.90 -6.12
CA ASN A 21 -10.09 6.44 -6.00
C ASN A 21 -8.78 5.88 -5.44
N LEU A 22 -8.11 6.69 -4.61
CA LEU A 22 -6.80 6.38 -4.07
C LEU A 22 -6.75 5.04 -3.35
N ILE A 23 -7.71 4.80 -2.49
CA ILE A 23 -7.70 3.61 -1.65
C ILE A 23 -8.86 2.71 -2.06
N GLN A 24 -8.51 1.52 -2.52
CA GLN A 24 -9.48 0.50 -2.90
C GLN A 24 -9.42 -0.65 -1.91
N TYR A 25 -10.58 -1.07 -1.44
CA TYR A 25 -10.69 -2.22 -0.56
C TYR A 25 -10.82 -3.47 -1.41
N LYS A 26 -9.98 -4.45 -1.14
CA LYS A 26 -9.95 -5.71 -1.88
C LYS A 26 -10.13 -6.88 -0.92
N GLU A 27 -10.88 -7.89 -1.37
CA GLU A 27 -11.01 -9.14 -0.63
C GLU A 27 -9.91 -10.11 -1.05
N VAL A 28 -9.34 -10.78 -0.06
CA VAL A 28 -8.34 -11.83 -0.27
C VAL A 28 -8.79 -13.07 0.47
N LYS A 29 -8.21 -14.22 0.15
CA LYS A 29 -8.51 -15.45 0.86
C LYS A 29 -8.20 -15.30 2.33
N GLN A 30 -8.97 -16.01 3.17
CA GLN A 30 -8.77 -16.04 4.61
C GLN A 30 -7.40 -16.65 4.93
N GLY A 31 -6.70 -16.07 5.92
CA GLY A 31 -5.39 -16.52 6.36
C GLY A 31 -4.26 -15.65 5.85
N ASN A 32 -3.08 -16.25 5.68
CA ASN A 32 -1.90 -15.53 5.23
C ASN A 32 -2.04 -15.10 3.77
N ILE A 33 -1.60 -13.89 3.47
CA ILE A 33 -1.58 -13.40 2.09
C ILE A 33 -0.31 -13.92 1.43
N GLY A 34 -0.48 -14.70 0.37
CA GLY A 34 0.66 -15.25 -0.37
C GLY A 34 1.39 -14.20 -1.19
N LEU A 35 2.66 -14.47 -1.49
CA LEU A 35 3.49 -13.56 -2.30
C LEU A 35 2.89 -13.27 -3.67
N ASP A 36 2.34 -14.29 -4.35
CA ASP A 36 1.75 -14.11 -5.68
C ASP A 36 0.59 -13.11 -5.64
N LYS A 37 -0.23 -13.15 -4.59
CA LYS A 37 -1.33 -12.20 -4.43
C LYS A 37 -0.81 -10.79 -4.16
N LEU A 38 0.26 -10.65 -3.37
CA LEU A 38 0.88 -9.36 -3.12
C LEU A 38 1.49 -8.77 -4.38
N TYR A 39 2.17 -9.57 -5.21
CA TYR A 39 2.68 -9.10 -6.50
C TYR A 39 1.56 -8.58 -7.39
N GLU A 40 0.44 -9.30 -7.44
CA GLU A 40 -0.74 -8.91 -8.20
C GLU A 40 -1.33 -7.60 -7.70
N LEU A 41 -1.52 -7.46 -6.38
CA LEU A 41 -2.13 -6.27 -5.77
C LEU A 41 -1.26 -5.02 -5.94
N VAL A 42 0.05 -5.17 -5.85
CA VAL A 42 1.00 -4.07 -6.08
C VAL A 42 1.16 -3.76 -7.56
N GLY A 43 0.93 -4.74 -8.43
CA GLY A 43 1.21 -4.60 -9.85
C GLY A 43 2.69 -4.65 -10.16
N CYS A 44 3.41 -5.52 -9.47
CA CYS A 44 4.86 -5.60 -9.52
C CYS A 44 5.31 -6.61 -10.57
N ASP A 45 5.77 -6.12 -11.72
CA ASP A 45 6.21 -6.97 -12.82
C ASP A 45 7.52 -7.71 -12.51
N SER A 46 8.39 -7.09 -11.73
CA SER A 46 9.68 -7.69 -11.35
C SER A 46 9.53 -8.79 -10.29
N LYS A 47 8.36 -8.89 -9.65
CA LYS A 47 8.10 -9.77 -8.52
C LYS A 47 9.05 -9.54 -7.34
N MET A 48 9.46 -8.30 -7.16
CA MET A 48 10.31 -7.88 -6.04
C MET A 48 9.54 -6.85 -5.22
N ILE A 49 9.17 -7.23 -4.01
CA ILE A 49 8.43 -6.35 -3.10
C ILE A 49 9.26 -6.06 -1.86
N GLU A 50 8.98 -4.92 -1.25
CA GLU A 50 9.62 -4.47 -0.02
C GLU A 50 8.53 -4.16 1.01
N ARG A 51 8.84 -4.44 2.26
CA ARG A 51 7.98 -4.12 3.40
C ARG A 51 8.46 -2.83 4.05
N VAL A 52 7.54 -1.90 4.27
CA VAL A 52 7.80 -0.69 5.03
C VAL A 52 6.86 -0.67 6.22
N THR A 53 7.39 -0.72 7.43
CA THR A 53 6.58 -0.71 8.64
C THR A 53 6.18 0.72 8.99
N LEU A 54 4.87 0.94 9.16
CA LEU A 54 4.33 2.24 9.54
C LEU A 54 4.22 2.42 11.05
N GLY A 55 3.82 1.38 11.77
CA GLY A 55 3.67 1.45 13.22
C GLY A 55 3.04 0.21 13.81
N GLU A 56 2.94 0.18 15.13
CA GLU A 56 2.32 -0.91 15.87
C GLU A 56 0.81 -0.69 15.96
N LEU A 57 0.06 -1.78 15.80
CA LEU A 57 -1.39 -1.78 15.96
C LEU A 57 -1.79 -2.14 17.40
N PRO A 58 -3.01 -1.76 17.84
CA PRO A 58 -3.47 -2.10 19.20
C PRO A 58 -3.50 -3.59 19.50
N ASN A 59 -3.62 -4.45 18.49
CA ASN A 59 -3.62 -5.90 18.67
C ASN A 59 -2.23 -6.53 18.77
N GLY A 60 -1.16 -5.72 18.75
CA GLY A 60 0.22 -6.18 18.82
C GLY A 60 0.86 -6.50 17.48
N ASN A 61 0.09 -6.54 16.40
CA ASN A 61 0.65 -6.66 15.05
C ASN A 61 1.21 -5.32 14.59
N TYR A 62 1.95 -5.32 13.49
CA TYR A 62 2.45 -4.09 12.86
C TYR A 62 1.65 -3.80 11.60
N LEU A 63 1.43 -2.50 11.35
CA LEU A 63 0.88 -2.04 10.09
C LEU A 63 2.02 -1.84 9.10
N ASP A 64 1.99 -2.58 8.02
CA ASP A 64 3.00 -2.52 6.97
C ASP A 64 2.41 -2.06 5.65
N LEU A 65 3.27 -1.40 4.87
CA LEU A 65 3.04 -1.18 3.45
C LEU A 65 3.89 -2.15 2.66
N ILE A 66 3.29 -2.82 1.69
CA ILE A 66 4.01 -3.63 0.71
C ILE A 66 4.11 -2.81 -0.57
N ILE A 67 5.32 -2.59 -1.04
CA ILE A 67 5.62 -1.73 -2.18
C ILE A 67 6.45 -2.49 -3.22
N ASP A 68 6.50 -1.96 -4.44
CA ASP A 68 7.41 -2.45 -5.48
C ASP A 68 8.82 -2.00 -5.16
N GLU A 69 9.73 -2.93 -4.87
CA GLU A 69 11.12 -2.64 -4.56
C GLU A 69 11.82 -1.88 -5.69
N GLU A 70 11.43 -2.14 -6.93
CA GLU A 70 12.01 -1.52 -8.11
C GLU A 70 11.16 -0.34 -8.64
N GLY A 71 10.28 0.22 -7.84
CA GLY A 71 9.42 1.33 -8.25
C GLY A 71 10.16 2.51 -8.85
N THR A 72 11.37 2.78 -8.35
CA THR A 72 12.21 3.88 -8.86
C THR A 72 12.74 3.64 -10.27
N PHE A 73 12.90 2.38 -10.66
CA PHE A 73 13.45 1.98 -11.96
C PHE A 73 12.38 1.51 -12.92
N GLY A 74 11.15 1.36 -12.44
CA GLY A 74 10.05 0.82 -13.22
C GLY A 74 9.28 1.89 -13.99
N GLN A 75 8.08 1.51 -14.35
CA GLN A 75 7.17 2.30 -15.18
C GLN A 75 6.41 3.38 -14.40
N TRP A 76 6.58 3.43 -13.09
CA TRP A 76 5.79 4.31 -12.24
C TRP A 76 6.29 5.75 -12.31
N ASN A 77 5.36 6.68 -12.53
CA ASN A 77 5.63 8.12 -12.45
C ASN A 77 4.73 8.82 -11.43
N ARG A 78 3.94 8.03 -10.68
CA ARG A 78 3.02 8.53 -9.65
C ARG A 78 3.24 7.76 -8.36
N GLY A 79 2.98 8.44 -7.26
CA GLY A 79 3.12 7.81 -5.97
C GLY A 79 2.48 8.63 -4.87
N ILE A 80 2.85 8.31 -3.64
CA ILE A 80 2.34 8.97 -2.45
C ILE A 80 3.47 9.33 -1.48
N HIS A 81 3.24 10.36 -0.70
CA HIS A 81 3.97 10.63 0.53
C HIS A 81 3.06 10.24 1.70
N ILE A 82 3.59 9.46 2.62
CA ILE A 82 2.88 9.01 3.82
C ILE A 82 3.81 9.13 5.01
N LYS A 83 3.28 9.35 6.19
CA LYS A 83 4.09 9.41 7.42
C LYS A 83 3.88 8.17 8.26
N ASN A 84 4.98 7.68 8.85
CA ASN A 84 4.92 6.58 9.81
C ASN A 84 4.53 7.09 11.21
N ALA A 85 4.48 6.18 12.20
CA ALA A 85 4.12 6.52 13.57
C ALA A 85 5.10 7.50 14.23
N ASN A 86 6.36 7.54 13.76
CA ASN A 86 7.38 8.47 14.23
C ASN A 86 7.35 9.82 13.49
N ASN A 87 6.36 10.02 12.64
CA ASN A 87 6.20 11.21 11.82
C ASN A 87 7.28 11.40 10.74
N ASP A 88 7.99 10.32 10.39
CA ASP A 88 8.94 10.32 9.28
C ASP A 88 8.20 10.20 7.96
N LYS A 89 8.61 11.01 6.99
CA LYS A 89 8.02 10.97 5.64
C LYS A 89 8.58 9.79 4.87
N ILE A 90 7.66 8.98 4.33
CA ILE A 90 7.98 7.86 3.46
C ILE A 90 7.44 8.20 2.07
N THR A 91 8.27 8.03 1.06
CA THR A 91 7.88 8.25 -0.33
C THR A 91 7.77 6.90 -1.02
N VAL A 92 6.61 6.63 -1.60
CA VAL A 92 6.33 5.40 -2.33
C VAL A 92 6.02 5.74 -3.77
N LEU A 93 6.78 5.14 -4.69
CA LEU A 93 6.52 5.29 -6.12
C LEU A 93 5.78 4.04 -6.59
N GLY A 94 4.59 4.23 -7.15
CA GLY A 94 3.74 3.14 -7.59
C GLY A 94 2.66 2.78 -6.59
N ASN A 95 2.01 1.66 -6.84
CA ASN A 95 0.96 1.12 -5.96
C ASN A 95 1.55 0.54 -4.68
N CYS A 96 0.75 0.52 -3.64
CA CYS A 96 1.12 -0.17 -2.40
C CYS A 96 -0.11 -0.80 -1.76
N VAL A 97 0.14 -1.71 -0.81
CA VAL A 97 -0.91 -2.44 -0.11
C VAL A 97 -0.68 -2.33 1.39
N PHE A 98 -1.73 -1.99 2.13
CA PHE A 98 -1.70 -2.04 3.59
C PHE A 98 -2.02 -3.47 4.04
N VAL A 99 -1.15 -4.02 4.88
CA VAL A 99 -1.33 -5.34 5.47
C VAL A 99 -0.92 -5.30 6.94
N GLN A 100 -1.27 -6.34 7.69
CA GLN A 100 -0.74 -6.55 9.04
C GLN A 100 0.40 -7.56 8.98
N SER A 101 1.48 -7.29 9.73
CA SER A 101 2.52 -8.30 10.02
C SER A 101 2.28 -8.86 11.41
N THR A 102 2.22 -10.17 11.53
CA THR A 102 2.13 -10.85 12.82
C THR A 102 3.51 -11.03 13.44
N ILE A 103 3.55 -11.40 14.73
CA ILE A 103 4.80 -11.70 15.44
C ILE A 103 5.55 -12.85 14.76
N GLU A 104 4.83 -13.80 14.18
CA GLU A 104 5.41 -14.93 13.45
C GLU A 104 5.96 -14.54 12.08
N GLY A 105 5.73 -13.31 11.64
CA GLY A 105 6.21 -12.81 10.34
C GLY A 105 5.25 -13.04 9.18
N ASP A 106 4.02 -13.44 9.46
CA ASP A 106 3.01 -13.61 8.43
C ASP A 106 2.35 -12.28 8.06
N TRP A 107 1.97 -12.14 6.80
CA TRP A 107 1.16 -11.00 6.35
C TRP A 107 -0.29 -11.42 6.26
N ILE A 108 -1.14 -10.65 6.94
CA ILE A 108 -2.58 -10.89 6.97
C ILE A 108 -3.33 -9.58 6.68
N GLY A 109 -4.60 -9.71 6.34
CA GLY A 109 -5.50 -8.55 6.22
C GLY A 109 -6.35 -8.39 7.48
N TRP A 110 -7.55 -7.87 7.30
CA TRP A 110 -8.53 -7.68 8.37
C TRP A 110 -9.80 -8.46 8.05
N ASN A 111 -10.53 -8.85 9.09
CA ASN A 111 -11.76 -9.61 8.91
C ASN A 111 -12.99 -8.73 8.64
N SER A 112 -12.84 -7.42 8.66
CA SER A 112 -13.90 -6.49 8.28
C SER A 112 -13.31 -5.22 7.69
N GLU A 113 -14.06 -4.61 6.78
CA GLU A 113 -13.70 -3.33 6.17
C GLU A 113 -13.60 -2.22 7.21
N GLU A 114 -14.53 -2.22 8.19
CA GLU A 114 -14.54 -1.23 9.27
C GLU A 114 -13.26 -1.28 10.11
N LYS A 115 -12.85 -2.47 10.55
CA LYS A 115 -11.63 -2.65 11.33
C LYS A 115 -10.39 -2.24 10.55
N MET A 116 -10.36 -2.58 9.28
CA MET A 116 -9.27 -2.17 8.38
C MET A 116 -9.21 -0.66 8.25
N ALA A 117 -10.34 -0.02 7.95
CA ALA A 117 -10.41 1.43 7.81
C ALA A 117 -9.96 2.15 9.07
N ASP A 118 -10.37 1.67 10.25
CA ASP A 118 -9.96 2.25 11.52
C ASP A 118 -8.45 2.11 11.74
N ALA A 119 -7.86 0.98 11.36
CA ALA A 119 -6.42 0.74 11.51
C ALA A 119 -5.57 1.65 10.64
N ILE A 120 -5.98 1.91 9.41
CA ILE A 120 -5.19 2.70 8.45
C ILE A 120 -5.48 4.19 8.49
N ARG A 121 -6.61 4.62 9.07
CA ARG A 121 -7.04 6.02 9.10
C ARG A 121 -5.99 6.99 9.65
N PRO A 122 -5.28 6.69 10.75
CA PRO A 122 -4.25 7.60 11.27
C PRO A 122 -3.15 7.93 10.27
N TYR A 123 -2.97 7.07 9.29
CA TYR A 123 -1.92 7.23 8.27
C TYR A 123 -2.48 7.77 6.95
N THR A 124 -3.69 7.35 6.57
CA THR A 124 -4.25 7.66 5.25
C THR A 124 -4.75 9.08 5.11
N TYR A 125 -5.20 9.71 6.20
CA TYR A 125 -5.75 11.07 6.10
C TYR A 125 -4.70 12.13 5.76
N LYS A 126 -3.42 11.82 5.91
CA LYS A 126 -2.30 12.70 5.58
C LYS A 126 -1.57 12.30 4.31
N ILE A 127 -2.09 11.34 3.57
CA ILE A 127 -1.47 10.91 2.31
C ILE A 127 -1.52 12.07 1.32
N LYS A 128 -0.38 12.32 0.66
CA LYS A 128 -0.27 13.28 -0.42
C LYS A 128 0.15 12.58 -1.70
N PHE A 129 -0.57 12.85 -2.77
CA PHE A 129 -0.21 12.37 -4.10
C PHE A 129 0.87 13.22 -4.72
N PHE A 130 1.68 12.59 -5.53
CA PHE A 130 2.60 13.31 -6.40
C PHE A 130 2.68 12.62 -7.76
N GLU A 131 3.11 13.38 -8.74
CA GLU A 131 3.39 12.91 -10.09
C GLU A 131 4.74 13.46 -10.51
N LEU A 132 5.62 12.57 -11.00
CA LEU A 132 6.90 12.97 -11.54
C LEU A 132 6.70 13.49 -12.96
N ALA A 133 7.54 14.45 -13.38
CA ALA A 133 7.57 14.88 -14.76
C ALA A 133 7.87 13.69 -15.67
N GLU A 134 7.26 13.68 -16.87
CA GLU A 134 7.55 12.64 -17.85
C GLU A 134 9.05 12.59 -18.10
N LYS A 135 9.61 11.38 -17.99
CA LYS A 135 10.99 11.17 -18.40
C LYS A 135 11.02 11.31 -19.92
N GLU A 136 11.81 12.23 -20.42
CA GLU A 136 12.09 12.28 -21.84
C GLU A 136 12.72 10.95 -22.24
N ALA A 137 12.18 10.35 -23.30
CA ALA A 137 12.64 9.07 -23.80
C ALA A 137 14.08 9.15 -24.28
#